data_7c8f35b04abd5683a95057104869df78
#
_entry.id   7c8f35b04abd5683a95057104869df78
#
_cell.length_a   1.000
_cell.length_b   1.000
_cell.length_c   1.000
_cell.angle_alpha   90.00
_cell.angle_beta   90.00
_cell.angle_gamma   90.00
#
_symmetry.space_group_name_H-M   'P 1'
#
loop_
_entity.id
_entity.type
_entity.pdbx_description
1 polymer ?
#
loop_
_entity_poly.entity_id
_entity_poly.type
_entity_poly.pdbx_seq_one_letter_code
_entity_poly.pdbx_strand_id
1 'polypeptide(L)'
;VGIAAQISAVHILFNIAITVILLPFSNPIIKITKMILPDLNDDREKMETVYLDNRILTTPPMAVRSVENECKRLGELANKNYHYAMRAFFEQDPHYIEKVEKNEKVIDYLTHEITRYIVKINGLDIVDIDRKTMGVMYSAIQDIERIGDHAENITERAREMIDGKIKFTDEANAELHNLDELVTKLLDDGLTMFNAQSVDFKLAKSVIETESSLDSYVKIYKF
;
A
#
# COMPACT_ATOMS: atom_id res chain seq x y z
N VAL A 1 -14.04 -55.07 -3.52
CA VAL A 1 -13.55 -53.74 -3.17
C VAL A 1 -12.69 -53.90 -1.93
N GLY A 2 -11.37 -53.58 -2.02
CA GLY A 2 -10.44 -53.79 -0.91
C GLY A 2 -10.80 -52.91 0.30
N ILE A 3 -10.48 -53.36 1.51
CA ILE A 3 -10.75 -52.66 2.79
C ILE A 3 -10.21 -51.21 2.75
N ALA A 4 -9.05 -50.99 2.13
CA ALA A 4 -8.48 -49.67 1.95
C ALA A 4 -9.39 -48.70 1.15
N ALA A 5 -10.04 -49.15 0.09
CA ALA A 5 -10.97 -48.35 -0.69
C ALA A 5 -12.26 -48.01 0.08
N GLN A 6 -12.72 -48.93 0.94
CA GLN A 6 -13.87 -48.68 1.80
C GLN A 6 -13.54 -47.62 2.87
N ILE A 7 -12.36 -47.67 3.48
CA ILE A 7 -11.89 -46.68 4.45
C ILE A 7 -11.76 -45.27 3.79
N SER A 8 -11.15 -45.23 2.58
CA SER A 8 -11.06 -43.96 1.81
C SER A 8 -12.44 -43.39 1.47
N ALA A 9 -13.39 -44.25 1.05
CA ALA A 9 -14.75 -43.79 0.72
C ALA A 9 -15.46 -43.21 1.94
N VAL A 10 -15.36 -43.86 3.10
CA VAL A 10 -15.94 -43.37 4.36
C VAL A 10 -15.31 -42.06 4.77
N HIS A 11 -13.99 -41.92 4.61
CA HIS A 11 -13.28 -40.68 4.95
C HIS A 11 -13.68 -39.50 4.05
N ILE A 12 -13.81 -39.72 2.76
CA ILE A 12 -14.32 -38.74 1.80
C ILE A 12 -15.76 -38.33 2.14
N LEU A 13 -16.63 -39.32 2.40
CA LEU A 13 -18.03 -39.03 2.74
C LEU A 13 -18.17 -38.25 4.04
N PHE A 14 -17.36 -38.56 5.05
CA PHE A 14 -17.30 -37.85 6.32
C PHE A 14 -16.85 -36.42 6.13
N ASN A 15 -15.78 -36.17 5.35
CA ASN A 15 -15.28 -34.78 5.09
C ASN A 15 -16.32 -33.97 4.30
N ILE A 16 -16.99 -34.56 3.31
CA ILE A 16 -18.06 -33.87 2.58
C ILE A 16 -19.22 -33.54 3.52
N ALA A 17 -19.66 -34.49 4.36
CA ALA A 17 -20.74 -34.28 5.29
C ALA A 17 -20.41 -33.13 6.30
N ILE A 18 -19.21 -33.13 6.89
CA ILE A 18 -18.76 -32.06 7.79
C ILE A 18 -18.72 -30.72 7.07
N THR A 19 -18.16 -30.67 5.85
CA THR A 19 -18.11 -29.44 5.07
C THR A 19 -19.51 -28.87 4.80
N VAL A 20 -20.44 -29.70 4.36
CA VAL A 20 -21.83 -29.29 4.11
C VAL A 20 -22.53 -28.81 5.38
N ILE A 21 -22.27 -29.47 6.53
CA ILE A 21 -22.84 -29.08 7.82
C ILE A 21 -22.23 -27.77 8.34
N LEU A 22 -20.92 -27.58 8.21
CA LEU A 22 -20.21 -26.41 8.76
C LEU A 22 -20.29 -25.17 7.86
N LEU A 23 -20.49 -25.34 6.55
CA LEU A 23 -20.51 -24.23 5.60
C LEU A 23 -21.56 -23.15 5.93
N PRO A 24 -22.83 -23.46 6.30
CA PRO A 24 -23.79 -22.47 6.73
C PRO A 24 -23.45 -21.81 8.07
N PHE A 25 -22.59 -22.43 8.88
CA PHE A 25 -22.16 -21.89 10.17
C PHE A 25 -20.88 -21.06 10.08
N SER A 26 -20.27 -20.93 8.90
CA SER A 26 -19.05 -20.12 8.71
C SER A 26 -19.25 -18.67 9.13
N ASN A 27 -20.33 -18.02 8.72
CA ASN A 27 -20.64 -16.64 9.11
C ASN A 27 -20.91 -16.45 10.61
N PRO A 28 -21.73 -17.28 11.28
CA PRO A 28 -21.85 -17.26 12.74
C PRO A 28 -20.52 -17.50 13.47
N ILE A 29 -19.69 -18.44 13.02
CA ILE A 29 -18.38 -18.72 13.61
C ILE A 29 -17.48 -17.48 13.50
N ILE A 30 -17.39 -16.85 12.32
CA ILE A 30 -16.66 -15.61 12.12
C ILE A 30 -17.16 -14.50 13.04
N LYS A 31 -18.49 -14.34 13.21
CA LYS A 31 -19.06 -13.35 14.13
C LYS A 31 -18.69 -13.62 15.59
N ILE A 32 -18.74 -14.88 16.02
CA ILE A 32 -18.37 -15.29 17.38
C ILE A 32 -16.87 -15.07 17.59
N THR A 33 -16.03 -15.44 16.62
CA THR A 33 -14.58 -15.20 16.69
C THR A 33 -14.25 -13.71 16.79
N LYS A 34 -14.93 -12.86 16.02
CA LYS A 34 -14.79 -11.39 16.10
C LYS A 34 -15.32 -10.79 17.41
N MET A 35 -16.25 -11.45 18.06
CA MET A 35 -16.79 -11.02 19.35
C MET A 35 -15.89 -11.42 20.54
N ILE A 36 -15.20 -12.57 20.44
CA ILE A 36 -14.27 -13.08 21.47
C ILE A 36 -12.88 -12.47 21.30
N LEU A 37 -12.43 -12.33 20.08
CA LEU A 37 -11.27 -11.58 19.65
C LEU A 37 -11.84 -10.38 18.88
N PRO A 38 -12.18 -9.26 19.56
CA PRO A 38 -12.44 -8.05 18.83
C PRO A 38 -11.21 -7.89 17.93
N ASP A 39 -11.44 -7.67 16.62
CA ASP A 39 -10.41 -7.13 15.77
C ASP A 39 -9.87 -5.96 16.60
N LEU A 40 -8.79 -6.17 17.27
CA LEU A 40 -7.85 -5.10 17.43
C LEU A 40 -7.63 -4.74 15.97
N ASN A 41 -8.37 -3.76 15.47
CA ASN A 41 -7.98 -3.02 14.29
C ASN A 41 -6.62 -2.44 14.69
N ASP A 42 -5.67 -3.32 14.72
CA ASP A 42 -4.28 -2.96 14.67
C ASP A 42 -4.10 -2.52 13.21
N ASP A 43 -4.57 -1.29 12.91
CA ASP A 43 -4.25 -0.55 11.69
C ASP A 43 -2.73 -0.33 11.59
N ARG A 44 -1.96 -0.97 12.49
CA ARG A 44 -0.52 -0.95 12.51
C ARG A 44 -0.02 -1.92 11.47
N GLU A 45 0.47 -1.35 10.40
CA GLU A 45 1.29 -2.13 9.48
C GLU A 45 2.46 -2.72 10.25
N LYS A 46 2.73 -4.00 10.02
CA LYS A 46 3.86 -4.68 10.68
C LYS A 46 5.13 -4.46 9.86
N MET A 47 6.25 -4.32 10.56
CA MET A 47 7.58 -4.29 9.93
C MET A 47 7.97 -5.70 9.47
N GLU A 48 7.26 -6.20 8.46
CA GLU A 48 7.50 -7.51 7.84
C GLU A 48 7.21 -7.45 6.34
N THR A 49 7.95 -8.21 5.55
CA THR A 49 7.67 -8.42 4.13
C THR A 49 6.66 -9.55 3.99
N VAL A 50 5.65 -9.36 3.15
CA VAL A 50 4.57 -10.34 2.94
C VAL A 50 4.87 -11.25 1.76
N TYR A 51 5.44 -10.70 0.70
CA TYR A 51 5.65 -11.41 -0.56
C TYR A 51 7.09 -11.87 -0.77
N LEU A 52 8.08 -11.28 -0.06
CA LEU A 52 9.49 -11.61 -0.27
C LEU A 52 9.89 -12.84 0.54
N ASP A 53 10.35 -13.87 -0.15
CA ASP A 53 10.89 -15.09 0.46
C ASP A 53 12.18 -15.52 -0.27
N ASN A 54 13.27 -15.71 0.46
CA ASN A 54 14.54 -16.12 -0.12
C ASN A 54 14.48 -17.50 -0.80
N ARG A 55 13.53 -18.37 -0.43
CA ARG A 55 13.32 -19.67 -1.07
C ARG A 55 12.86 -19.54 -2.51
N ILE A 56 12.13 -18.45 -2.82
CA ILE A 56 11.60 -18.18 -4.17
C ILE A 56 12.73 -17.74 -5.13
N LEU A 57 13.89 -17.31 -4.65
CA LEU A 57 15.05 -16.95 -5.48
C LEU A 57 15.54 -18.10 -6.38
N THR A 58 15.21 -19.35 -6.06
CA THR A 58 15.47 -20.51 -6.94
C THR A 58 14.64 -20.49 -8.21
N THR A 59 13.60 -19.67 -8.27
CA THR A 59 12.70 -19.51 -9.42
C THR A 59 12.58 -18.01 -9.76
N PRO A 60 13.56 -17.45 -10.52
CA PRO A 60 13.68 -16.01 -10.73
C PRO A 60 12.39 -15.30 -11.20
N PRO A 61 11.59 -15.82 -12.14
CA PRO A 61 10.34 -15.16 -12.54
C PRO A 61 9.33 -15.00 -11.39
N MET A 62 9.30 -15.96 -10.45
CA MET A 62 8.45 -15.84 -9.25
C MET A 62 9.01 -14.79 -8.27
N ALA A 63 10.33 -14.71 -8.14
CA ALA A 63 10.97 -13.70 -7.31
C ALA A 63 10.70 -12.29 -7.83
N VAL A 64 10.76 -12.08 -9.16
CA VAL A 64 10.37 -10.83 -9.82
C VAL A 64 8.92 -10.46 -9.48
N ARG A 65 7.99 -11.40 -9.61
CA ARG A 65 6.57 -11.19 -9.26
C ARG A 65 6.35 -10.85 -7.79
N SER A 66 7.17 -11.43 -6.91
CA SER A 66 7.12 -11.13 -5.48
C SER A 66 7.53 -9.69 -5.19
N VAL A 67 8.56 -9.18 -5.89
CA VAL A 67 8.96 -7.76 -5.81
C VAL A 67 7.83 -6.85 -6.29
N GLU A 68 7.22 -7.14 -7.44
CA GLU A 68 6.10 -6.34 -7.95
C GLU A 68 4.97 -6.25 -6.92
N ASN A 69 4.61 -7.36 -6.26
CA ASN A 69 3.55 -7.38 -5.25
C ASN A 69 3.93 -6.60 -3.98
N GLU A 70 5.17 -6.70 -3.52
CA GLU A 70 5.62 -5.95 -2.35
C GLU A 70 5.73 -4.44 -2.66
N CYS A 71 6.14 -4.06 -3.88
CA CYS A 71 6.12 -2.67 -4.33
C CYS A 71 4.70 -2.09 -4.38
N LYS A 72 3.70 -2.88 -4.81
CA LYS A 72 2.29 -2.46 -4.78
C LYS A 72 1.83 -2.18 -3.35
N ARG A 73 2.14 -3.09 -2.42
CA ARG A 73 1.84 -2.91 -1.01
C ARG A 73 2.52 -1.66 -0.43
N LEU A 74 3.77 -1.42 -0.78
CA LEU A 74 4.50 -0.21 -0.39
C LEU A 74 3.79 1.06 -0.90
N GLY A 75 3.35 1.07 -2.18
CA GLY A 75 2.61 2.18 -2.76
C GLY A 75 1.27 2.44 -2.07
N GLU A 76 0.52 1.39 -1.75
CA GLU A 76 -0.74 1.49 -1.00
C GLU A 76 -0.53 2.07 0.40
N LEU A 77 0.56 1.67 1.07
CA LEU A 77 0.91 2.19 2.39
C LEU A 77 1.31 3.66 2.34
N ALA A 78 2.13 4.07 1.36
CA ALA A 78 2.55 5.46 1.18
C ALA A 78 1.35 6.37 0.86
N ASN A 79 0.43 5.91 -0.01
CA ASN A 79 -0.82 6.63 -0.29
C ASN A 79 -1.69 6.80 0.97
N LYS A 80 -1.88 5.72 1.72
CA LYS A 80 -2.58 5.75 3.02
C LYS A 80 -1.92 6.73 3.99
N ASN A 81 -0.58 6.76 4.01
CA ASN A 81 0.20 7.66 4.87
C ASN A 81 -0.01 9.12 4.50
N TYR A 82 -0.03 9.44 3.21
CA TYR A 82 -0.39 10.77 2.71
C TYR A 82 -1.77 11.22 3.20
N HIS A 83 -2.79 10.36 3.07
CA HIS A 83 -4.14 10.68 3.57
C HIS A 83 -4.18 10.93 5.08
N TYR A 84 -3.42 10.18 5.86
CA TYR A 84 -3.32 10.45 7.31
C TYR A 84 -2.62 11.78 7.58
N ALA A 85 -1.59 12.14 6.82
CA ALA A 85 -0.91 13.43 6.95
C ALA A 85 -1.85 14.61 6.65
N MET A 86 -2.65 14.52 5.58
CA MET A 86 -3.62 15.55 5.24
C MET A 86 -4.74 15.66 6.29
N ARG A 87 -5.19 14.53 6.87
CA ARG A 87 -6.11 14.56 8.00
C ARG A 87 -5.50 15.19 9.24
N ALA A 88 -4.25 14.86 9.56
CA ALA A 88 -3.54 15.53 10.67
C ALA A 88 -3.48 17.04 10.48
N PHE A 89 -3.24 17.49 9.23
CA PHE A 89 -3.13 18.89 8.88
C PHE A 89 -4.47 19.63 8.97
N PHE A 90 -5.53 19.11 8.34
CA PHE A 90 -6.83 19.80 8.30
C PHE A 90 -7.64 19.65 9.58
N GLU A 91 -7.65 18.46 10.18
CA GLU A 91 -8.40 18.18 11.42
C GLU A 91 -7.64 18.63 12.68
N GLN A 92 -6.33 18.90 12.55
CA GLN A 92 -5.43 19.23 13.67
C GLN A 92 -5.48 18.16 14.78
N ASP A 93 -5.58 16.87 14.39
CA ASP A 93 -5.67 15.74 15.31
C ASP A 93 -4.32 15.04 15.44
N PRO A 94 -3.66 15.07 16.64
CA PRO A 94 -2.39 14.42 16.89
C PRO A 94 -2.39 12.90 16.66
N HIS A 95 -3.56 12.26 16.73
CA HIS A 95 -3.70 10.82 16.50
C HIS A 95 -3.24 10.42 15.09
N TYR A 96 -3.50 11.25 14.08
CA TYR A 96 -3.03 10.98 12.71
C TYR A 96 -1.53 11.19 12.56
N ILE A 97 -0.94 12.13 13.30
CA ILE A 97 0.52 12.30 13.34
C ILE A 97 1.20 11.01 13.80
N GLU A 98 0.71 10.42 14.90
CA GLU A 98 1.25 9.15 15.39
C GLU A 98 1.12 8.00 14.38
N LYS A 99 0.03 7.99 13.59
CA LYS A 99 -0.16 6.98 12.52
C LYS A 99 0.87 7.15 11.42
N VAL A 100 1.11 8.39 10.98
CA VAL A 100 2.11 8.69 9.95
C VAL A 100 3.50 8.27 10.40
N GLU A 101 3.92 8.65 11.59
CA GLU A 101 5.24 8.29 12.14
C GLU A 101 5.46 6.77 12.29
N LYS A 102 4.38 6.02 12.55
CA LYS A 102 4.45 4.56 12.63
C LYS A 102 4.55 3.93 11.23
N ASN A 103 3.75 4.43 10.28
CA ASN A 103 3.76 3.93 8.92
C ASN A 103 5.06 4.26 8.21
N GLU A 104 5.65 5.43 8.48
CA GLU A 104 6.94 5.86 7.90
C GLU A 104 8.04 4.84 8.20
N LYS A 105 8.14 4.39 9.43
CA LYS A 105 9.10 3.34 9.81
C LYS A 105 8.89 2.02 9.05
N VAL A 106 7.65 1.72 8.67
CA VAL A 106 7.32 0.54 7.86
C VAL A 106 7.66 0.78 6.38
N ILE A 107 7.43 1.99 5.88
CA ILE A 107 7.81 2.40 4.51
C ILE A 107 9.32 2.28 4.34
N ASP A 108 10.11 2.86 5.24
CA ASP A 108 11.56 2.75 5.26
C ASP A 108 12.04 1.30 5.28
N TYR A 109 11.48 0.51 6.21
CA TYR A 109 11.81 -0.91 6.32
C TYR A 109 11.53 -1.67 5.03
N LEU A 110 10.36 -1.47 4.43
CA LEU A 110 9.98 -2.14 3.18
C LEU A 110 10.86 -1.70 2.02
N THR A 111 11.12 -0.41 1.88
CA THR A 111 12.03 0.17 0.88
C THR A 111 13.40 -0.51 0.94
N HIS A 112 13.95 -0.63 2.15
CA HIS A 112 15.23 -1.29 2.38
C HIS A 112 15.19 -2.78 2.01
N GLU A 113 14.19 -3.53 2.48
CA GLU A 113 14.11 -4.98 2.25
C GLU A 113 13.82 -5.31 0.78
N ILE A 114 12.94 -4.54 0.10
CA ILE A 114 12.68 -4.72 -1.33
C ILE A 114 13.96 -4.43 -2.13
N THR A 115 14.65 -3.34 -1.84
CA THR A 115 15.92 -2.98 -2.48
C THR A 115 16.96 -4.10 -2.33
N ARG A 116 17.13 -4.63 -1.13
CA ARG A 116 18.04 -5.78 -0.87
C ARG A 116 17.65 -7.02 -1.66
N TYR A 117 16.35 -7.27 -1.80
CA TYR A 117 15.85 -8.42 -2.54
C TYR A 117 16.06 -8.26 -4.06
N ILE A 118 15.87 -7.05 -4.61
CA ILE A 118 16.18 -6.71 -6.01
C ILE A 118 17.67 -6.96 -6.30
N VAL A 119 18.57 -6.56 -5.39
CA VAL A 119 20.01 -6.81 -5.54
C VAL A 119 20.29 -8.32 -5.63
N LYS A 120 19.64 -9.14 -4.81
CA LYS A 120 19.77 -10.62 -4.89
C LYS A 120 19.30 -11.16 -6.23
N ILE A 121 18.14 -10.70 -6.74
CA ILE A 121 17.60 -11.11 -8.04
C ILE A 121 18.56 -10.73 -9.17
N ASN A 122 19.13 -9.53 -9.14
CA ASN A 122 20.09 -9.07 -10.16
C ASN A 122 21.39 -9.88 -10.20
N GLY A 123 21.71 -10.60 -9.12
CA GLY A 123 22.82 -11.58 -9.07
C GLY A 123 22.48 -12.95 -9.66
N LEU A 124 21.23 -13.19 -10.05
CA LEU A 124 20.77 -14.43 -10.66
C LEU A 124 20.84 -14.36 -12.21
N ASP A 125 20.76 -15.53 -12.84
CA ASP A 125 20.57 -15.61 -14.30
C ASP A 125 19.10 -15.35 -14.64
N ILE A 126 18.80 -14.09 -14.97
CA ILE A 126 17.47 -13.59 -15.32
C ILE A 126 17.43 -13.09 -16.76
N VAL A 127 16.27 -13.20 -17.40
CA VAL A 127 16.05 -12.69 -18.75
C VAL A 127 16.03 -11.16 -18.77
N ASP A 128 16.34 -10.55 -19.92
CA ASP A 128 16.46 -9.10 -20.06
C ASP A 128 15.19 -8.33 -19.65
N ILE A 129 14.02 -8.92 -19.91
CA ILE A 129 12.75 -8.28 -19.53
C ILE A 129 12.61 -8.18 -18.00
N ASP A 130 12.98 -9.23 -17.27
CA ASP A 130 12.95 -9.24 -15.82
C ASP A 130 13.96 -8.24 -15.25
N ARG A 131 15.15 -8.14 -15.85
CA ARG A 131 16.16 -7.15 -15.46
C ARG A 131 15.67 -5.71 -15.64
N LYS A 132 14.97 -5.42 -16.74
CA LYS A 132 14.33 -4.12 -16.97
C LYS A 132 13.24 -3.85 -15.94
N THR A 133 12.40 -4.86 -15.66
CA THR A 133 11.37 -4.76 -14.63
C THR A 133 11.97 -4.43 -13.27
N MET A 134 13.06 -5.09 -12.87
CA MET A 134 13.74 -4.79 -11.60
C MET A 134 14.29 -3.36 -11.57
N GLY A 135 14.80 -2.84 -12.70
CA GLY A 135 15.24 -1.44 -12.81
C GLY A 135 14.09 -0.46 -12.61
N VAL A 136 12.93 -0.72 -13.23
CA VAL A 136 11.72 0.10 -13.06
C VAL A 136 11.22 0.04 -11.61
N MET A 137 11.15 -1.15 -11.01
CA MET A 137 10.73 -1.31 -9.60
C MET A 137 11.68 -0.57 -8.66
N TYR A 138 12.99 -0.63 -8.90
CA TYR A 138 13.96 0.09 -8.08
C TYR A 138 13.73 1.61 -8.10
N SER A 139 13.45 2.19 -9.29
CA SER A 139 13.12 3.61 -9.39
C SER A 139 11.79 3.94 -8.71
N ALA A 140 10.76 3.11 -8.94
CA ALA A 140 9.45 3.31 -8.35
C ALA A 140 9.48 3.30 -6.81
N ILE A 141 10.28 2.42 -6.20
CA ILE A 141 10.45 2.36 -4.74
C ILE A 141 10.96 3.68 -4.19
N GLN A 142 11.94 4.30 -4.86
CA GLN A 142 12.51 5.59 -4.41
C GLN A 142 11.46 6.72 -4.51
N ASP A 143 10.64 6.71 -5.56
CA ASP A 143 9.58 7.71 -5.71
C ASP A 143 8.46 7.49 -4.67
N ILE A 144 8.13 6.23 -4.34
CA ILE A 144 7.13 5.89 -3.32
C ILE A 144 7.62 6.28 -1.91
N GLU A 145 8.89 6.02 -1.58
CA GLU A 145 9.50 6.43 -0.32
C GLU A 145 9.43 7.95 -0.16
N ARG A 146 9.73 8.72 -1.19
CA ARG A 146 9.59 10.18 -1.16
C ARG A 146 8.17 10.67 -0.89
N ILE A 147 7.14 9.90 -1.27
CA ILE A 147 5.75 10.21 -0.88
C ILE A 147 5.60 10.07 0.65
N GLY A 148 6.19 9.04 1.24
CA GLY A 148 6.24 8.85 2.70
C GLY A 148 6.94 10.02 3.41
N ASP A 149 8.14 10.41 2.96
CA ASP A 149 8.88 11.57 3.45
C ASP A 149 8.04 12.86 3.40
N HIS A 150 7.34 13.08 2.29
CA HIS A 150 6.45 14.24 2.17
C HIS A 150 5.27 14.19 3.14
N ALA A 151 4.71 13.01 3.39
CA ALA A 151 3.66 12.83 4.40
C ALA A 151 4.18 13.17 5.81
N GLU A 152 5.41 12.75 6.16
CA GLU A 152 6.06 13.13 7.42
C GLU A 152 6.24 14.66 7.52
N ASN A 153 6.77 15.30 6.48
CA ASN A 153 6.92 16.75 6.43
C ASN A 153 5.59 17.51 6.64
N ILE A 154 4.48 17.00 6.07
CA ILE A 154 3.15 17.57 6.27
C ILE A 154 2.74 17.46 7.75
N THR A 155 3.01 16.33 8.40
CA THR A 155 2.68 16.13 9.83
C THR A 155 3.53 17.02 10.75
N GLU A 156 4.77 17.31 10.39
CA GLU A 156 5.58 18.32 11.11
C GLU A 156 4.91 19.70 11.09
N ARG A 157 4.39 20.12 9.92
CA ARG A 157 3.62 21.37 9.80
C ARG A 157 2.32 21.31 10.59
N ALA A 158 1.60 20.17 10.55
CA ALA A 158 0.40 19.98 11.36
C ALA A 158 0.71 20.12 12.86
N ARG A 159 1.83 19.58 13.34
CA ARG A 159 2.28 19.72 14.74
C ARG A 159 2.57 21.18 15.09
N GLU A 160 3.31 21.90 14.24
CA GLU A 160 3.57 23.32 14.44
C GLU A 160 2.28 24.14 14.52
N MET A 161 1.28 23.80 13.70
CA MET A 161 -0.03 24.47 13.74
C MET A 161 -0.79 24.18 15.02
N ILE A 162 -0.78 22.94 15.50
CA ILE A 162 -1.44 22.54 16.76
C ILE A 162 -0.79 23.27 17.94
N ASP A 163 0.54 23.23 18.04
CA ASP A 163 1.30 23.83 19.13
C ASP A 163 1.17 25.36 19.13
N GLY A 164 1.24 25.98 17.96
CA GLY A 164 1.11 27.41 17.76
C GLY A 164 -0.33 27.93 17.76
N LYS A 165 -1.33 27.04 17.79
CA LYS A 165 -2.76 27.37 17.61
C LYS A 165 -3.00 28.20 16.34
N ILE A 166 -2.28 27.88 15.29
CA ILE A 166 -2.34 28.59 14.00
C ILE A 166 -3.61 28.15 13.27
N LYS A 167 -4.33 29.11 12.72
CA LYS A 167 -5.49 28.88 11.86
C LYS A 167 -5.31 29.62 10.56
N PHE A 168 -5.62 28.97 9.46
CA PHE A 168 -5.71 29.62 8.15
C PHE A 168 -7.01 30.37 8.00
N THR A 169 -7.04 31.34 7.08
CA THR A 169 -8.30 31.98 6.64
C THR A 169 -9.14 30.98 5.88
N ASP A 170 -10.44 31.23 5.75
CA ASP A 170 -11.35 30.37 5.01
C ASP A 170 -10.92 30.25 3.54
N GLU A 171 -10.41 31.35 2.95
CA GLU A 171 -9.89 31.34 1.57
C GLU A 171 -8.66 30.44 1.45
N ALA A 172 -7.69 30.55 2.36
CA ALA A 172 -6.49 29.73 2.34
C ALA A 172 -6.81 28.24 2.57
N ASN A 173 -7.77 27.94 3.45
CA ASN A 173 -8.25 26.56 3.63
C ASN A 173 -8.89 26.00 2.36
N ALA A 174 -9.71 26.80 1.67
CA ALA A 174 -10.35 26.34 0.42
C ALA A 174 -9.29 26.06 -0.67
N GLU A 175 -8.26 26.90 -0.77
CA GLU A 175 -7.17 26.70 -1.72
C GLU A 175 -6.32 25.46 -1.39
N LEU A 176 -6.03 25.21 -0.12
CA LEU A 176 -5.31 24.03 0.32
C LEU A 176 -6.12 22.74 0.07
N HIS A 177 -7.45 22.77 0.25
CA HIS A 177 -8.31 21.64 -0.09
C HIS A 177 -8.33 21.37 -1.59
N ASN A 178 -8.40 22.40 -2.44
CA ASN A 178 -8.32 22.23 -3.90
C ASN A 178 -6.98 21.61 -4.32
N LEU A 179 -5.88 22.01 -3.68
CA LEU A 179 -4.57 21.43 -3.91
C LEU A 179 -4.52 19.96 -3.49
N ASP A 180 -5.04 19.65 -2.31
CA ASP A 180 -5.13 18.27 -1.80
C ASP A 180 -5.96 17.36 -2.72
N GLU A 181 -7.09 17.85 -3.26
CA GLU A 181 -7.90 17.09 -4.24
C GLU A 181 -7.11 16.74 -5.50
N LEU A 182 -6.30 17.67 -6.03
CA LEU A 182 -5.45 17.41 -7.20
C LEU A 182 -4.35 16.40 -6.90
N VAL A 183 -3.67 16.53 -5.75
CA VAL A 183 -2.59 15.61 -5.34
C VAL A 183 -3.17 14.22 -5.05
N THR A 184 -4.25 14.13 -4.29
CA THR A 184 -4.97 12.88 -4.02
C THR A 184 -5.33 12.16 -5.31
N LYS A 185 -5.93 12.90 -6.27
CA LYS A 185 -6.28 12.32 -7.57
C LYS A 185 -5.06 11.80 -8.32
N LEU A 186 -3.95 12.52 -8.31
CA LEU A 186 -2.70 12.06 -8.95
C LEU A 186 -2.13 10.81 -8.30
N LEU A 187 -2.14 10.73 -6.97
CA LEU A 187 -1.67 9.55 -6.23
C LEU A 187 -2.55 8.33 -6.50
N ASP A 188 -3.87 8.48 -6.45
CA ASP A 188 -4.82 7.39 -6.66
C ASP A 188 -4.78 6.88 -8.11
N ASP A 189 -4.77 7.80 -9.09
CA ASP A 189 -4.68 7.47 -10.51
C ASP A 189 -3.31 6.82 -10.82
N GLY A 190 -2.21 7.35 -10.26
CA GLY A 190 -0.86 6.82 -10.40
C GLY A 190 -0.74 5.40 -9.80
N LEU A 191 -1.27 5.19 -8.61
CA LEU A 191 -1.29 3.88 -7.96
C LEU A 191 -2.15 2.87 -8.72
N THR A 192 -3.28 3.33 -9.27
CA THR A 192 -4.14 2.51 -10.15
C THR A 192 -3.38 2.05 -11.38
N MET A 193 -2.62 2.95 -12.03
CA MET A 193 -1.77 2.61 -13.18
C MET A 193 -0.65 1.66 -12.79
N PHE A 194 0.01 1.89 -11.67
CA PHE A 194 1.09 1.04 -11.17
C PHE A 194 0.62 -0.38 -10.87
N ASN A 195 -0.61 -0.52 -10.35
CA ASN A 195 -1.22 -1.80 -10.03
C ASN A 195 -1.81 -2.53 -11.25
N ALA A 196 -2.04 -1.81 -12.36
CA ALA A 196 -2.66 -2.36 -13.55
C ALA A 196 -1.75 -3.38 -14.28
N GLN A 197 -2.35 -4.39 -14.89
CA GLN A 197 -1.65 -5.36 -15.74
C GLN A 197 -1.47 -4.89 -17.19
N SER A 198 -2.19 -3.83 -17.57
CA SER A 198 -2.16 -3.26 -18.92
C SER A 198 -2.27 -1.74 -18.85
N VAL A 199 -1.70 -1.07 -19.83
CA VAL A 199 -1.73 0.39 -19.90
C VAL A 199 -3.14 0.87 -20.26
N ASP A 200 -3.74 1.69 -19.39
CA ASP A 200 -4.95 2.46 -19.70
C ASP A 200 -4.54 3.85 -20.20
N PHE A 201 -4.62 4.04 -21.53
CA PHE A 201 -4.26 5.31 -22.16
C PHE A 201 -5.18 6.48 -21.76
N LYS A 202 -6.44 6.22 -21.37
CA LYS A 202 -7.34 7.26 -20.91
C LYS A 202 -6.93 7.75 -19.52
N LEU A 203 -6.61 6.81 -18.64
CA LEU A 203 -6.11 7.12 -17.30
C LEU A 203 -4.75 7.84 -17.37
N ALA A 204 -3.82 7.38 -18.22
CA ALA A 204 -2.53 8.04 -18.43
C ALA A 204 -2.71 9.50 -18.91
N LYS A 205 -3.65 9.74 -19.83
CA LYS A 205 -3.97 11.10 -20.28
C LYS A 205 -4.55 11.95 -19.14
N SER A 206 -5.46 11.41 -18.34
CA SER A 206 -6.02 12.08 -17.16
C SER A 206 -4.94 12.49 -16.16
N VAL A 207 -3.96 11.62 -15.91
CA VAL A 207 -2.82 11.91 -15.01
C VAL A 207 -2.02 13.11 -15.54
N ILE A 208 -1.65 13.11 -16.82
CA ILE A 208 -0.90 14.22 -17.45
C ILE A 208 -1.68 15.55 -17.38
N GLU A 209 -3.00 15.51 -17.64
CA GLU A 209 -3.84 16.69 -17.56
C GLU A 209 -3.97 17.23 -16.12
N THR A 210 -4.07 16.33 -15.13
CA THR A 210 -4.13 16.69 -13.71
C THR A 210 -2.78 17.25 -13.23
N GLU A 211 -1.65 16.65 -13.63
CA GLU A 211 -0.30 17.17 -13.36
C GLU A 211 -0.10 18.57 -13.90
N SER A 212 -0.49 18.81 -15.17
CA SER A 212 -0.42 20.15 -15.77
C SER A 212 -1.27 21.19 -15.02
N SER A 213 -2.43 20.77 -14.51
CA SER A 213 -3.28 21.60 -13.68
C SER A 213 -2.62 21.93 -12.34
N LEU A 214 -2.03 20.92 -11.68
CA LEU A 214 -1.28 21.09 -10.44
C LEU A 214 -0.08 22.02 -10.61
N ASP A 215 0.70 21.84 -11.67
CA ASP A 215 1.84 22.73 -11.99
C ASP A 215 1.40 24.18 -12.20
N SER A 216 0.28 24.38 -12.86
CA SER A 216 -0.28 25.71 -13.07
C SER A 216 -0.73 26.33 -11.74
N TYR A 217 -1.35 25.53 -10.87
CA TYR A 217 -1.79 25.95 -9.56
C TYR A 217 -0.58 26.38 -8.69
N VAL A 218 0.46 25.54 -8.62
CA VAL A 218 1.69 25.84 -7.85
C VAL A 218 2.40 27.08 -8.37
N LYS A 219 2.40 27.34 -9.68
CA LYS A 219 3.01 28.58 -10.25
C LYS A 219 2.31 29.86 -9.81
N ILE A 220 0.99 29.82 -9.59
CA ILE A 220 0.21 30.98 -9.13
C ILE A 220 0.57 31.33 -7.67
N TYR A 221 0.81 30.32 -6.84
CA TYR A 221 1.05 30.50 -5.40
C TYR A 221 2.53 30.44 -4.98
N LYS A 222 3.45 30.28 -5.95
CA LYS A 222 4.90 30.33 -5.70
C LYS A 222 5.36 31.79 -5.71
N PHE A 223 5.52 32.37 -4.50
CA PHE A 223 6.13 33.67 -4.28
C PHE A 223 7.65 33.57 -4.20
#